data_4e26fdfe624c3ff2ecc28613622c4fa8
#
_entry.id   4e26fdfe624c3ff2ecc28613622c4fa8
#
_cell.length_a   1.000
_cell.length_b   1.000
_cell.length_c   1.000
_cell.angle_alpha   90.00
_cell.angle_beta   90.00
_cell.angle_gamma   90.00
#
_symmetry.space_group_name_H-M   'P 1'
#
loop_
_entity.id
_entity.type
_entity.pdbx_description
1 polymer ?
#
loop_
_entity_poly.entity_id
_entity_poly.type
_entity_poly.pdbx_seq_one_letter_code
_entity_poly.pdbx_strand_id
1 'polypeptide(L)'
;MPVNTEYQSTTPTRFTGISNAASGYTTTALQAWSFVTAVVPAHVVQGSASSFTVLVWPAARAGDVILPTLLPNGAVSSLSSGLVMHSHCTVNGQVEFRYSNVSTLAQNQSAQTVGFLRFSAF
;
A
#
# COMPACT_ATOMS: atom_id res chain seq x y z
N MET A 1 -8.25 17.54 -12.59
CA MET A 1 -6.95 16.86 -12.65
C MET A 1 -7.01 15.55 -11.90
N PRO A 2 -6.78 14.46 -12.56
CA PRO A 2 -6.80 13.20 -11.84
C PRO A 2 -5.69 13.20 -10.79
N VAL A 3 -6.05 12.81 -9.61
CA VAL A 3 -5.11 12.72 -8.51
C VAL A 3 -4.30 11.42 -8.56
N ASN A 4 -4.71 10.52 -9.42
CA ASN A 4 -4.02 9.25 -9.55
C ASN A 4 -3.08 9.32 -10.75
N THR A 5 -1.80 9.36 -10.46
CA THR A 5 -0.78 9.20 -11.48
C THR A 5 -0.16 7.84 -11.28
N GLU A 6 -0.30 7.01 -12.26
CA GLU A 6 0.27 5.68 -12.20
C GLU A 6 1.47 5.60 -13.14
N TYR A 7 2.61 5.24 -12.58
CA TYR A 7 3.78 4.88 -13.35
C TYR A 7 3.87 3.37 -13.40
N GLN A 8 3.91 2.86 -14.60
CA GLN A 8 4.05 1.43 -14.79
C GLN A 8 5.15 1.19 -15.81
N SER A 9 6.03 0.25 -15.50
CA SER A 9 7.03 -0.16 -16.45
C SER A 9 6.35 -0.87 -17.61
N THR A 10 6.57 -0.36 -18.83
CA THR A 10 6.04 -0.98 -20.04
C THR A 10 6.87 -2.19 -20.46
N THR A 11 8.10 -2.27 -19.99
CA THR A 11 8.97 -3.42 -20.17
C THR A 11 9.16 -4.07 -18.82
N PRO A 12 8.93 -5.37 -18.69
CA PRO A 12 9.13 -6.02 -17.40
C PRO A 12 10.55 -5.78 -16.92
N THR A 13 10.66 -5.09 -15.80
CA THR A 13 11.94 -4.86 -15.17
C THR A 13 12.17 -5.99 -14.19
N ARG A 14 13.22 -6.73 -14.43
CA ARG A 14 13.61 -7.77 -13.49
C ARG A 14 14.48 -7.16 -12.41
N PHE A 15 13.97 -7.20 -11.22
CA PHE A 15 14.79 -7.01 -10.05
C PHE A 15 15.29 -8.39 -9.66
N THR A 16 16.51 -8.71 -10.03
CA THR A 16 17.14 -9.90 -9.50
C THR A 16 17.52 -9.59 -8.06
N GLY A 17 16.75 -10.08 -7.15
CA GLY A 17 17.08 -10.01 -5.75
C GLY A 17 18.31 -10.83 -5.43
N ILE A 18 18.77 -10.72 -4.22
CA ILE A 18 19.89 -11.53 -3.74
C ILE A 18 19.44 -12.99 -3.72
N SER A 19 20.04 -13.78 -4.57
CA SER A 19 19.84 -15.22 -4.57
C SER A 19 20.84 -15.84 -3.61
N ASN A 20 20.34 -16.50 -2.59
CA ASN A 20 21.17 -17.28 -1.70
C ASN A 20 20.59 -18.69 -1.59
N ALA A 21 20.96 -19.52 -2.53
CA ALA A 21 20.48 -20.88 -2.60
C ALA A 21 20.86 -21.70 -1.36
N ALA A 22 21.97 -21.36 -0.74
CA ALA A 22 22.41 -22.07 0.47
C ALA A 22 21.51 -21.82 1.67
N SER A 23 20.76 -20.73 1.66
CA SER A 23 19.82 -20.40 2.73
C SER A 23 18.39 -20.84 2.44
N GLY A 24 18.15 -21.52 1.33
CA GLY A 24 16.83 -22.00 0.99
C GLY A 24 15.89 -20.94 0.46
N TYR A 25 16.39 -19.76 0.11
CA TYR A 25 15.57 -18.72 -0.47
C TYR A 25 15.35 -18.97 -1.96
N THR A 26 14.13 -18.72 -2.40
CA THR A 26 13.80 -18.71 -3.82
C THR A 26 13.74 -17.26 -4.28
N THR A 27 14.51 -16.95 -5.31
CA THR A 27 14.46 -15.63 -5.93
C THR A 27 13.45 -15.64 -7.05
N THR A 28 12.46 -14.75 -6.96
CA THR A 28 11.50 -14.53 -8.03
C THR A 28 11.77 -13.17 -8.65
N ALA A 29 11.92 -13.12 -9.96
CA ALA A 29 12.05 -11.86 -10.67
C ALA A 29 10.70 -11.14 -10.65
N LEU A 30 10.72 -9.85 -10.32
CA LEU A 30 9.53 -9.02 -10.40
C LEU A 30 9.20 -8.75 -11.86
N GLN A 31 7.94 -8.91 -12.23
CA GLN A 31 7.49 -8.72 -13.60
C GLN A 31 7.10 -7.27 -13.88
N ALA A 32 6.59 -6.59 -12.88
CA ALA A 32 6.15 -5.21 -13.04
C ALA A 32 6.16 -4.49 -11.70
N TRP A 33 6.28 -3.18 -11.78
CA TRP A 33 6.04 -2.33 -10.63
C TRP A 33 5.24 -1.11 -11.08
N SER A 34 4.50 -0.52 -10.18
CA SER A 34 3.77 0.71 -10.44
C SER A 34 3.59 1.49 -9.16
N PHE A 35 3.36 2.78 -9.31
CA PHE A 35 3.12 3.67 -8.20
C PHE A 35 1.87 4.50 -8.49
N VAL A 36 1.01 4.61 -7.49
CA VAL A 36 -0.21 5.39 -7.60
C VAL A 36 -0.44 6.14 -6.28
N THR A 37 -1.11 7.26 -6.36
CA THR A 37 -1.55 7.99 -5.18
C THR A 37 -3.06 7.96 -5.09
N ALA A 38 -3.58 7.89 -3.87
CA ALA A 38 -5.00 7.93 -3.63
C ALA A 38 -5.30 8.68 -2.34
N VAL A 39 -6.46 9.31 -2.28
CA VAL A 39 -6.93 9.95 -1.07
C VAL A 39 -7.62 8.89 -0.21
N VAL A 40 -7.13 8.72 0.99
CA VAL A 40 -7.77 7.89 2.00
C VAL A 40 -8.63 8.80 2.87
N PRO A 41 -9.92 8.52 3.02
CA PRO A 41 -10.80 9.36 3.82
C PRO A 41 -10.44 9.33 5.31
N ALA A 42 -10.97 10.28 6.03
CA ALA A 42 -10.78 10.33 7.48
C ALA A 42 -11.42 9.12 8.15
N HIS A 43 -10.76 8.61 9.16
CA HIS A 43 -11.23 7.48 9.96
C HIS A 43 -11.10 7.76 11.44
N VAL A 44 -12.04 7.24 12.20
CA VAL A 44 -11.91 7.10 13.64
C VAL A 44 -11.68 5.61 13.90
N VAL A 45 -10.50 5.28 14.40
CA VAL A 45 -10.13 3.89 14.65
C VAL A 45 -10.17 3.63 16.14
N GLN A 46 -11.07 2.78 16.56
CA GLN A 46 -11.23 2.42 17.96
C GLN A 46 -9.96 1.74 18.49
N GLY A 47 -9.78 1.81 19.81
CA GLY A 47 -8.65 1.16 20.44
C GLY A 47 -8.61 -0.33 20.18
N SER A 48 -7.44 -0.85 19.88
CA SER A 48 -7.22 -2.27 19.58
C SER A 48 -8.04 -2.79 18.39
N ALA A 49 -8.45 -1.90 17.49
CA ALA A 49 -9.27 -2.25 16.34
C ALA A 49 -8.60 -1.82 15.03
N SER A 50 -9.23 -2.15 13.94
CA SER A 50 -8.80 -1.74 12.60
C SER A 50 -9.96 -1.13 11.85
N SER A 51 -9.65 -0.22 10.95
CA SER A 51 -10.60 0.23 9.94
C SER A 51 -9.95 0.14 8.57
N PHE A 52 -10.76 -0.02 7.53
CA PHE A 52 -10.21 -0.21 6.20
C PHE A 52 -10.96 0.58 5.15
N THR A 53 -10.27 0.83 4.05
CA THR A 53 -10.81 1.44 2.85
C THR A 53 -10.44 0.56 1.67
N VAL A 54 -11.39 0.32 0.79
CA VAL A 54 -11.14 -0.40 -0.46
C VAL A 54 -10.90 0.64 -1.56
N LEU A 55 -9.77 0.50 -2.22
CA LEU A 55 -9.38 1.36 -3.32
C LEU A 55 -9.46 0.58 -4.62
N VAL A 56 -10.00 1.22 -5.65
CA VAL A 56 -10.06 0.61 -6.98
C VAL A 56 -8.74 0.86 -7.70
N TRP A 57 -8.09 -0.22 -8.06
CA TRP A 57 -6.82 -0.18 -8.81
C TRP A 57 -6.86 -1.29 -9.87
N PRO A 58 -7.33 -0.97 -11.08
CA PRO A 58 -7.59 -2.01 -12.09
C PRO A 58 -6.40 -2.90 -12.42
N ALA A 59 -5.19 -2.38 -12.32
CA ALA A 59 -3.98 -3.15 -12.61
C ALA A 59 -3.56 -4.08 -11.47
N ALA A 60 -4.11 -3.90 -10.28
CA ALA A 60 -3.73 -4.71 -9.13
C ALA A 60 -4.29 -6.13 -9.26
N ARG A 61 -3.49 -7.10 -8.89
CA ARG A 61 -3.87 -8.51 -8.92
C ARG A 61 -3.70 -9.13 -7.55
N ALA A 62 -4.56 -10.07 -7.27
CA ALA A 62 -4.45 -10.82 -6.01
C ALA A 62 -3.05 -11.43 -5.88
N GLY A 63 -2.43 -11.20 -4.74
CA GLY A 63 -1.07 -11.66 -4.47
C GLY A 63 0.02 -10.64 -4.77
N ASP A 64 -0.31 -9.49 -5.36
CA ASP A 64 0.66 -8.41 -5.53
C ASP A 64 1.11 -7.88 -4.16
N VAL A 65 2.35 -7.44 -4.12
CA VAL A 65 2.88 -6.73 -2.94
C VAL A 65 2.50 -5.26 -3.05
N ILE A 66 1.83 -4.76 -2.05
CA ILE A 66 1.39 -3.37 -1.99
C ILE A 66 2.00 -2.71 -0.76
N LEU A 67 2.77 -1.65 -0.98
CA LEU A 67 3.41 -0.91 0.10
C LEU A 67 2.83 0.50 0.16
N PRO A 68 2.12 0.86 1.23
CA PRO A 68 1.64 2.23 1.42
C PRO A 68 2.75 3.11 1.96
N THR A 69 2.74 4.38 1.56
CA THR A 69 3.68 5.37 2.06
C THR A 69 2.99 6.71 2.21
N LEU A 70 3.38 7.46 3.24
CA LEU A 70 2.92 8.82 3.41
C LEU A 70 3.68 9.74 2.47
N LEU A 71 2.96 10.62 1.81
CA LEU A 71 3.56 11.59 0.90
C LEU A 71 3.71 12.93 1.60
N PRO A 72 4.87 13.57 1.50
CA PRO A 72 5.11 14.87 2.14
C PRO A 72 4.50 15.99 1.31
N ASN A 73 3.20 15.92 1.05
CA ASN A 73 2.55 16.99 0.31
C ASN A 73 1.32 17.48 1.08
N GLY A 74 1.23 18.77 1.26
CA GLY A 74 0.11 19.34 1.97
C GLY A 74 0.27 19.28 3.49
N ALA A 75 -0.82 19.56 4.18
CA ALA A 75 -0.81 19.79 5.61
C ALA A 75 -0.75 18.52 6.45
N VAL A 76 -1.09 17.38 5.89
CA VAL A 76 -1.21 16.14 6.68
C VAL A 76 -0.49 15.02 5.96
N SER A 77 0.65 14.67 6.49
CA SER A 77 1.44 13.53 6.02
C SER A 77 1.93 12.73 7.22
N SER A 78 1.07 12.53 8.19
CA SER A 78 1.45 11.85 9.41
C SER A 78 0.34 10.93 9.87
N LEU A 79 0.75 9.87 10.53
CA LEU A 79 -0.19 8.98 11.22
C LEU A 79 -0.44 9.49 12.63
N SER A 80 -1.66 9.37 13.08
CA SER A 80 -1.98 9.57 14.49
C SER A 80 -1.21 8.55 15.33
N SER A 81 -0.86 8.96 16.53
CA SER A 81 -0.13 8.11 17.46
C SER A 81 -0.86 6.79 17.67
N GLY A 82 -0.12 5.71 17.60
CA GLY A 82 -0.69 4.37 17.80
C GLY A 82 -1.33 3.74 16.57
N LEU A 83 -1.34 4.43 15.44
CA LEU A 83 -1.83 3.84 14.20
C LEU A 83 -0.69 3.26 13.37
N VAL A 84 -0.97 2.14 12.74
CA VAL A 84 -0.11 1.50 11.76
C VAL A 84 -0.92 1.35 10.48
N MET A 85 -0.32 1.64 9.35
CA MET A 85 -0.98 1.45 8.07
C MET A 85 -0.38 0.25 7.34
N HIS A 86 -1.25 -0.47 6.63
CA HIS A 86 -0.83 -1.54 5.75
C HIS A 86 -1.85 -1.73 4.63
N SER A 87 -1.42 -2.38 3.58
CA SER A 87 -2.30 -2.64 2.45
C SER A 87 -1.95 -3.97 1.81
N HIS A 88 -2.94 -4.54 1.14
CA HIS A 88 -2.78 -5.79 0.42
C HIS A 88 -3.83 -5.90 -0.68
N CYS A 89 -3.59 -6.80 -1.61
CA CYS A 89 -4.48 -7.08 -2.70
C CYS A 89 -4.87 -8.55 -2.66
N THR A 90 -6.12 -8.83 -2.32
CA THR A 90 -6.67 -10.18 -2.30
C THR A 90 -7.66 -10.43 -3.43
N VAL A 91 -8.11 -9.36 -4.06
CA VAL A 91 -9.07 -9.42 -5.17
C VAL A 91 -8.51 -8.59 -6.32
N ASN A 92 -8.55 -9.13 -7.53
CA ASN A 92 -8.11 -8.40 -8.71
C ASN A 92 -8.82 -7.06 -8.83
N GLY A 93 -8.05 -6.01 -9.08
CA GLY A 93 -8.60 -4.68 -9.28
C GLY A 93 -8.93 -3.90 -8.02
N GLN A 94 -8.64 -4.44 -6.84
CA GLN A 94 -8.95 -3.80 -5.57
C GLN A 94 -7.79 -3.92 -4.61
N VAL A 95 -7.47 -2.83 -3.94
CA VAL A 95 -6.47 -2.81 -2.87
C VAL A 95 -7.18 -2.43 -1.58
N GLU A 96 -7.00 -3.23 -0.56
CA GLU A 96 -7.47 -2.92 0.78
C GLU A 96 -6.38 -2.15 1.52
N PHE A 97 -6.72 -0.96 1.97
CA PHE A 97 -5.86 -0.16 2.81
C PHE A 97 -6.44 -0.15 4.22
N ARG A 98 -5.61 -0.36 5.21
CA ARG A 98 -6.06 -0.53 6.58
C ARG A 98 -5.23 0.29 7.56
N TYR A 99 -5.92 0.95 8.47
CA TYR A 99 -5.31 1.45 9.71
C TYR A 99 -5.57 0.46 10.82
N SER A 100 -4.53 0.10 11.55
CA SER A 100 -4.64 -0.70 12.76
C SER A 100 -4.22 0.13 13.96
N ASN A 101 -5.06 0.18 14.97
CA ASN A 101 -4.79 0.93 16.18
C ASN A 101 -4.23 -0.01 17.23
N VAL A 102 -2.95 0.16 17.55
CA VAL A 102 -2.26 -0.65 18.55
C VAL A 102 -2.32 -0.04 19.95
N SER A 103 -2.98 1.11 20.08
CA SER A 103 -3.21 1.74 21.38
C SER A 103 -4.56 1.31 21.95
N THR A 104 -4.80 1.68 23.20
CA THR A 104 -6.08 1.38 23.87
C THR A 104 -7.14 2.45 23.67
N LEU A 105 -6.74 3.62 23.15
CA LEU A 105 -7.61 4.76 22.94
C LEU A 105 -7.96 4.91 21.46
N ALA A 106 -9.17 5.39 21.18
CA ALA A 106 -9.56 5.72 19.83
C ALA A 106 -8.64 6.81 19.24
N GLN A 107 -8.29 6.67 17.97
CA GLN A 107 -7.45 7.61 17.25
C GLN A 107 -8.19 8.17 16.05
N ASN A 108 -8.09 9.46 15.86
CA ASN A 108 -8.65 10.14 14.70
C ASN A 108 -7.56 10.33 13.66
N GLN A 109 -7.80 9.85 12.47
CA GLN A 109 -6.90 10.08 11.35
C GLN A 109 -7.60 10.94 10.32
N SER A 110 -7.02 12.09 10.03
CA SER A 110 -7.56 12.97 9.00
C SER A 110 -7.40 12.35 7.61
N ALA A 111 -8.24 12.78 6.68
CA ALA A 111 -8.08 12.40 5.28
C ALA A 111 -6.71 12.82 4.77
N GLN A 112 -6.05 11.95 4.02
CA GLN A 112 -4.72 12.22 3.49
C GLN A 112 -4.48 11.49 2.18
N THR A 113 -3.50 11.99 1.43
CA THR A 113 -3.05 11.31 0.22
C THR A 113 -1.97 10.32 0.59
N VAL A 114 -2.15 9.08 0.16
CA VAL A 114 -1.22 7.99 0.41
C VAL A 114 -0.67 7.51 -0.93
N GLY A 115 0.63 7.29 -0.99
CA GLY A 115 1.26 6.66 -2.13
C GLY A 115 1.26 5.15 -1.95
N PHE A 116 1.06 4.43 -3.05
CA PHE A 116 1.07 2.98 -3.05
C PHE A 116 2.04 2.49 -4.08
N LEU A 117 2.99 1.68 -3.65
CA LEU A 117 3.94 1.03 -4.52
C LEU A 117 3.51 -0.42 -4.68
N ARG A 118 3.33 -0.83 -5.92
CA ARG A 118 2.90 -2.18 -6.25
C ARG A 118 4.01 -2.94 -6.95
N PHE A 119 4.23 -4.16 -6.52
CA PHE A 119 5.13 -5.10 -7.19
C PHE A 119 4.34 -6.34 -7.57
N SER A 120 4.52 -6.76 -8.80
CA SER A 120 3.88 -7.97 -9.32
C SER A 120 4.96 -8.96 -9.77
N ALA A 121 4.77 -10.22 -9.40
CA ALA A 121 5.63 -11.32 -9.83
C ALA A 121 5.02 -12.12 -10.99
N PHE A 122 3.88 -11.69 -11.50
CA PHE A 122 3.12 -12.46 -12.49
C PHE A 122 3.11 -11.83 -13.86
#